data_e2031cada57477cccd5510cc586de53e
#
_entry.id   e2031cada57477cccd5510cc586de53e
#
_cell.length_a   1.000
_cell.length_b   1.000
_cell.length_c   1.000
_cell.angle_alpha   90.00
_cell.angle_beta   90.00
_cell.angle_gamma   90.00
#
_symmetry.space_group_name_H-M   'P 1'
#
loop_
_entity.id
_entity.type
_entity.pdbx_description
1 polymer ?
#
loop_
_entity_poly.entity_id
_entity_poly.type
_entity_poly.pdbx_seq_one_letter_code
_entity_poly.pdbx_strand_id
1 'polypeptide(L)'
;MKEKKSKDVKKRPQTLCKIVLISVILVLIAAAAGIFGVVRYNDNRRLDVAYYGISESITNAIGGVLESPDNEILKKNYSQIRTVRLTEKDIRDIKRIAKKYDLLFTLNGRFASDAAQKSVPIPESVYNLFPASVRKAGKVNNTYKMLPLLLDHYELACYRTYRNEAALALPETFAGLESYLQTIKAYADYPLICAGKTDATLTAFVSAITESLAGSEGYTDLIKAAASTNGLSGLLNVPLGNGISFSSVLGTIKRWQHEGLIHPHWYNVTEKDIENYMEEHRLGAIFMPLSEHRVKPLILIKYYDAVQFPQGNAARHALIAPAIVGMAFKNNASQISMLEQLAHTDVQTLLSQNTKLAPASSRAEAHDVQADDVRFWAASCTDGPIQELGQAAFATQAQIAALAEEIRTYMENAD
;
A
#
# COMPACT_ATOMS: atom_id res chain seq x y z
N MET A 1 76.95 75.57 -18.30
CA MET A 1 76.33 74.89 -17.19
C MET A 1 74.90 74.55 -17.54
N LYS A 2 74.60 73.29 -17.86
CA LYS A 2 73.24 72.83 -18.18
C LYS A 2 72.89 71.68 -17.17
N GLU A 3 71.97 71.98 -16.29
CA GLU A 3 71.42 71.00 -15.33
C GLU A 3 70.57 69.97 -16.08
N LYS A 4 70.88 68.67 -15.86
CA LYS A 4 70.04 67.53 -16.24
C LYS A 4 69.05 67.25 -15.13
N LYS A 5 67.76 67.56 -15.38
CA LYS A 5 66.67 67.10 -14.53
C LYS A 5 66.37 65.62 -14.80
N SER A 6 66.58 64.81 -13.77
CA SER A 6 66.18 63.41 -13.71
C SER A 6 64.63 63.30 -13.68
N LYS A 7 64.06 62.49 -14.60
CA LYS A 7 62.65 62.06 -14.55
C LYS A 7 62.56 60.68 -13.90
N ASP A 8 62.35 60.61 -12.63
CA ASP A 8 61.93 59.37 -11.96
C ASP A 8 60.47 59.22 -12.17
N VAL A 9 60.08 58.31 -13.08
CA VAL A 9 58.69 57.97 -13.39
C VAL A 9 58.28 56.84 -12.41
N LYS A 10 57.42 57.16 -11.41
CA LYS A 10 56.74 56.23 -10.54
C LYS A 10 55.90 55.23 -11.32
N LYS A 11 56.41 54.00 -11.59
CA LYS A 11 55.68 52.86 -12.12
C LYS A 11 55.35 51.86 -11.01
N ARG A 12 54.66 52.29 -9.95
CA ARG A 12 54.38 51.35 -8.80
C ARG A 12 52.92 51.13 -8.33
N PRO A 13 51.84 51.67 -8.92
CA PRO A 13 50.53 51.29 -8.41
C PRO A 13 49.85 50.14 -9.19
N GLN A 14 50.20 49.87 -10.45
CA GLN A 14 49.49 48.88 -11.27
C GLN A 14 49.80 47.41 -10.91
N THR A 15 51.01 47.14 -10.45
CA THR A 15 51.38 45.74 -10.04
C THR A 15 50.75 45.31 -8.70
N LEU A 16 50.66 46.26 -7.75
CA LEU A 16 50.02 46.01 -6.45
C LEU A 16 48.51 45.75 -6.63
N CYS A 17 47.83 46.54 -7.47
CA CYS A 17 46.42 46.39 -7.77
C CYS A 17 46.10 45.04 -8.44
N LYS A 18 46.99 44.56 -9.32
CA LYS A 18 46.85 43.23 -9.97
C LYS A 18 47.06 42.08 -8.96
N ILE A 19 48.02 42.20 -8.04
CA ILE A 19 48.26 41.18 -6.98
C ILE A 19 47.09 41.12 -6.04
N VAL A 20 46.53 42.25 -5.58
CA VAL A 20 45.36 42.31 -4.72
C VAL A 20 44.13 41.69 -5.43
N LEU A 21 43.91 42.01 -6.71
CA LEU A 21 42.80 41.46 -7.50
C LEU A 21 42.91 39.93 -7.64
N ILE A 22 44.12 39.41 -7.93
CA ILE A 22 44.35 37.96 -8.03
C ILE A 22 44.15 37.28 -6.67
N SER A 23 44.58 37.88 -5.56
CA SER A 23 44.37 37.34 -4.24
C SER A 23 42.89 37.29 -3.85
N VAL A 24 42.10 38.31 -4.19
CA VAL A 24 40.65 38.35 -3.96
C VAL A 24 39.95 37.26 -4.78
N ILE A 25 40.34 37.08 -6.06
CA ILE A 25 39.79 36.03 -6.93
C ILE A 25 40.12 34.65 -6.36
N LEU A 26 41.33 34.41 -5.90
CA LEU A 26 41.73 33.13 -5.30
C LEU A 26 40.94 32.82 -4.00
N VAL A 27 40.70 33.82 -3.16
CA VAL A 27 39.87 33.68 -1.94
C VAL A 27 38.43 33.38 -2.32
N LEU A 28 37.86 34.04 -3.32
CA LEU A 28 36.51 33.75 -3.78
C LEU A 28 36.38 32.33 -4.39
N ILE A 29 37.37 31.86 -5.14
CA ILE A 29 37.41 30.51 -5.68
C ILE A 29 37.52 29.48 -4.54
N ALA A 30 38.37 29.72 -3.54
CA ALA A 30 38.52 28.87 -2.37
C ALA A 30 37.23 28.82 -1.52
N ALA A 31 36.57 29.97 -1.34
CA ALA A 31 35.28 30.04 -0.64
C ALA A 31 34.17 29.31 -1.42
N ALA A 32 34.10 29.51 -2.74
CA ALA A 32 33.17 28.80 -3.61
C ALA A 32 33.41 27.26 -3.60
N ALA A 33 34.67 26.84 -3.66
CA ALA A 33 35.03 25.42 -3.57
C ALA A 33 34.71 24.83 -2.19
N GLY A 34 34.90 25.61 -1.11
CA GLY A 34 34.51 25.23 0.24
C GLY A 34 32.99 25.06 0.39
N ILE A 35 32.23 26.05 -0.09
CA ILE A 35 30.76 25.99 -0.09
C ILE A 35 30.26 24.77 -0.92
N PHE A 36 30.81 24.60 -2.12
CA PHE A 36 30.49 23.49 -3.01
C PHE A 36 30.83 22.15 -2.35
N GLY A 37 31.97 22.05 -1.66
CA GLY A 37 32.38 20.86 -0.90
C GLY A 37 31.42 20.53 0.23
N VAL A 38 30.98 21.54 1.00
CA VAL A 38 30.02 21.36 2.11
C VAL A 38 28.62 20.96 1.58
N VAL A 39 28.15 21.63 0.51
CA VAL A 39 26.87 21.28 -0.13
C VAL A 39 26.90 19.86 -0.64
N ARG A 40 27.96 19.44 -1.34
CA ARG A 40 28.13 18.09 -1.86
C ARG A 40 28.27 17.03 -0.76
N TYR A 41 28.96 17.39 0.33
CA TYR A 41 29.07 16.52 1.51
C TYR A 41 27.71 16.29 2.17
N ASN A 42 26.90 17.35 2.35
CA ASN A 42 25.56 17.24 2.92
C ASN A 42 24.59 16.51 1.98
N ASP A 43 24.66 16.74 0.68
CA ASP A 43 23.86 16.01 -0.31
C ASP A 43 24.19 14.51 -0.31
N ASN A 44 25.46 14.14 -0.14
CA ASN A 44 25.88 12.73 -0.04
C ASN A 44 25.43 12.04 1.26
N ARG A 45 25.00 12.81 2.27
CA ARG A 45 24.47 12.33 3.54
C ARG A 45 22.95 12.54 3.66
N ARG A 46 22.26 12.77 2.56
CA ARG A 46 20.81 12.87 2.53
C ARG A 46 20.19 11.51 2.17
N LEU A 47 19.17 11.10 2.92
CA LEU A 47 18.31 9.96 2.60
C LEU A 47 17.09 10.44 1.83
N ASP A 48 16.95 10.02 0.58
CA ASP A 48 15.82 10.37 -0.28
C ASP A 48 14.77 9.24 -0.22
N VAL A 49 13.62 9.52 0.39
CA VAL A 49 12.52 8.57 0.60
C VAL A 49 11.32 8.94 -0.26
N ALA A 50 10.82 7.99 -1.04
CA ALA A 50 9.63 8.15 -1.86
C ALA A 50 8.45 7.35 -1.30
N TYR A 51 7.24 7.90 -1.45
CA TYR A 51 5.98 7.26 -1.09
C TYR A 51 5.02 7.29 -2.27
N TYR A 52 4.31 6.17 -2.53
CA TYR A 52 3.28 6.11 -3.56
C TYR A 52 2.10 5.24 -3.14
N GLY A 53 0.88 5.72 -3.39
CA GLY A 53 -0.35 4.94 -3.21
C GLY A 53 -0.70 4.59 -1.76
N ILE A 54 -0.06 5.23 -0.77
CA ILE A 54 -0.34 5.05 0.66
C ILE A 54 -0.86 6.34 1.30
N SER A 55 -1.66 6.20 2.36
CA SER A 55 -2.30 7.32 3.05
C SER A 55 -1.28 8.23 3.75
N GLU A 56 -1.74 9.41 4.13
CA GLU A 56 -0.90 10.37 4.86
C GLU A 56 -0.54 9.86 6.26
N SER A 57 -1.47 9.19 6.94
CA SER A 57 -1.23 8.61 8.25
C SER A 57 -0.11 7.57 8.22
N ILE A 58 -0.12 6.67 7.22
CA ILE A 58 0.94 5.67 7.03
C ILE A 58 2.28 6.35 6.70
N THR A 59 2.27 7.35 5.79
CA THR A 59 3.48 8.11 5.43
C THR A 59 4.10 8.77 6.66
N ASN A 60 3.26 9.40 7.49
CA ASN A 60 3.71 10.08 8.71
C ASN A 60 4.23 9.08 9.76
N ALA A 61 3.60 7.92 9.91
CA ALA A 61 4.05 6.88 10.83
C ALA A 61 5.43 6.33 10.42
N ILE A 62 5.64 6.01 9.15
CA ILE A 62 6.94 5.54 8.64
C ILE A 62 7.98 6.67 8.76
N GLY A 63 7.63 7.89 8.37
CA GLY A 63 8.49 9.07 8.49
C GLY A 63 8.95 9.30 9.93
N GLY A 64 8.02 9.25 10.89
CA GLY A 64 8.31 9.40 12.32
C GLY A 64 9.29 8.35 12.86
N VAL A 65 9.18 7.10 12.39
CA VAL A 65 10.16 6.06 12.74
C VAL A 65 11.53 6.34 12.12
N LEU A 66 11.56 6.73 10.85
CA LEU A 66 12.83 7.05 10.17
C LEU A 66 13.52 8.27 10.80
N GLU A 67 12.77 9.29 11.18
CA GLU A 67 13.26 10.54 11.76
C GLU A 67 13.43 10.49 13.29
N SER A 68 13.14 9.34 13.92
CA SER A 68 13.25 9.19 15.37
C SER A 68 14.64 9.61 15.89
N PRO A 69 14.71 10.39 16.99
CA PRO A 69 15.95 10.70 17.65
C PRO A 69 16.76 9.47 18.10
N ASP A 70 16.10 8.33 18.27
CA ASP A 70 16.73 7.08 18.67
C ASP A 70 17.23 6.26 17.47
N ASN A 71 17.01 6.72 16.24
CA ASN A 71 17.50 6.06 15.04
C ASN A 71 19.01 6.30 14.85
N GLU A 72 19.82 5.43 15.43
CA GLU A 72 21.29 5.52 15.36
C GLU A 72 21.83 5.36 13.94
N ILE A 73 21.16 4.56 13.10
CA ILE A 73 21.56 4.34 11.70
C ILE A 73 21.42 5.65 10.95
N LEU A 74 20.31 6.37 11.16
CA LEU A 74 20.11 7.67 10.55
C LEU A 74 21.20 8.66 11.00
N LYS A 75 21.37 8.85 12.31
CA LYS A 75 22.35 9.80 12.87
C LYS A 75 23.77 9.56 12.36
N LYS A 76 24.17 8.29 12.24
CA LYS A 76 25.52 7.90 11.80
C LYS A 76 25.74 8.16 10.31
N ASN A 77 24.74 7.87 9.48
CA ASN A 77 24.93 7.79 8.03
C ASN A 77 24.33 8.98 7.28
N TYR A 78 23.31 9.63 7.83
CA TYR A 78 22.56 10.68 7.16
C TYR A 78 22.47 11.95 8.02
N SER A 79 22.57 13.11 7.37
CA SER A 79 22.38 14.41 8.00
C SER A 79 20.94 14.93 7.91
N GLN A 80 20.17 14.43 6.96
CA GLN A 80 18.78 14.81 6.73
C GLN A 80 18.02 13.74 5.95
N ILE A 81 16.70 13.73 6.10
CA ILE A 81 15.77 12.96 5.27
C ILE A 81 15.02 13.94 4.36
N ARG A 82 14.86 13.55 3.11
CA ARG A 82 13.94 14.21 2.18
C ARG A 82 12.84 13.24 1.78
N THR A 83 11.61 13.55 2.10
CA THR A 83 10.44 12.77 1.74
C THR A 83 9.75 13.36 0.50
N VAL A 84 9.25 12.52 -0.39
CA VAL A 84 8.52 12.91 -1.59
C VAL A 84 7.34 11.96 -1.82
N ARG A 85 6.15 12.50 -2.06
CA ARG A 85 5.02 11.72 -2.59
C ARG A 85 5.11 11.70 -4.11
N LEU A 86 5.14 10.51 -4.69
CA LEU A 86 5.13 10.32 -6.13
C LEU A 86 3.72 10.47 -6.68
N THR A 87 3.64 11.02 -7.89
CA THR A 87 2.40 11.16 -8.66
C THR A 87 2.31 10.08 -9.73
N GLU A 88 1.12 9.93 -10.35
CA GLU A 88 0.91 9.08 -11.52
C GLU A 88 1.90 9.32 -12.68
N LYS A 89 2.37 10.56 -12.82
CA LYS A 89 3.38 10.92 -13.82
C LYS A 89 4.76 10.36 -13.44
N ASP A 90 5.09 10.39 -12.15
CA ASP A 90 6.42 9.96 -11.69
C ASP A 90 6.59 8.45 -11.82
N ILE A 91 5.55 7.66 -11.55
CA ILE A 91 5.63 6.19 -11.54
C ILE A 91 5.81 5.56 -12.92
N ARG A 92 5.61 6.32 -13.99
CA ARG A 92 5.82 5.85 -15.37
C ARG A 92 7.30 5.55 -15.70
N ASP A 93 8.23 6.14 -14.94
CA ASP A 93 9.68 5.93 -15.13
C ASP A 93 10.33 5.35 -13.86
N ILE A 94 10.18 4.04 -13.71
CA ILE A 94 10.77 3.28 -12.58
C ILE A 94 12.30 3.40 -12.54
N LYS A 95 12.98 3.51 -13.71
CA LYS A 95 14.44 3.67 -13.74
C LYS A 95 14.85 5.00 -13.12
N ARG A 96 14.08 6.06 -13.38
CA ARG A 96 14.28 7.39 -12.76
C ARG A 96 14.04 7.34 -11.26
N ILE A 97 12.98 6.65 -10.80
CA ILE A 97 12.69 6.47 -9.38
C ILE A 97 13.88 5.77 -8.69
N ALA A 98 14.30 4.61 -9.21
CA ALA A 98 15.41 3.84 -8.65
C ALA A 98 16.76 4.59 -8.63
N LYS A 99 16.97 5.49 -9.59
CA LYS A 99 18.19 6.34 -9.63
C LYS A 99 18.12 7.47 -8.61
N LYS A 100 16.92 8.05 -8.39
CA LYS A 100 16.74 9.30 -7.64
C LYS A 100 16.55 9.06 -6.15
N TYR A 101 15.85 8.00 -5.76
CA TYR A 101 15.49 7.73 -4.38
C TYR A 101 16.30 6.58 -3.79
N ASP A 102 16.44 6.59 -2.49
CA ASP A 102 17.12 5.55 -1.72
C ASP A 102 16.14 4.47 -1.28
N LEU A 103 14.99 4.90 -0.76
CA LEU A 103 13.90 4.03 -0.31
C LEU A 103 12.60 4.38 -1.03
N LEU A 104 11.76 3.37 -1.23
CA LEU A 104 10.38 3.53 -1.69
C LEU A 104 9.46 2.73 -0.78
N PHE A 105 8.36 3.37 -0.34
CA PHE A 105 7.25 2.73 0.37
C PHE A 105 5.97 2.85 -0.47
N THR A 106 5.28 1.74 -0.64
CA THR A 106 4.08 1.65 -1.47
C THR A 106 3.20 0.47 -1.06
N LEU A 107 2.00 0.35 -1.60
CA LEU A 107 1.23 -0.89 -1.53
C LEU A 107 1.91 -1.96 -2.40
N ASN A 108 1.91 -3.23 -1.93
CA ASN A 108 2.31 -4.34 -2.79
C ASN A 108 1.33 -4.44 -3.97
N GLY A 109 1.78 -4.93 -5.12
CA GLY A 109 0.99 -5.00 -6.35
C GLY A 109 1.86 -4.83 -7.58
N ARG A 110 1.25 -4.50 -8.71
CA ARG A 110 1.98 -4.40 -9.99
C ARG A 110 3.09 -3.36 -9.96
N PHE A 111 2.78 -2.14 -9.55
CA PHE A 111 3.80 -1.08 -9.46
C PHE A 111 4.95 -1.46 -8.52
N ALA A 112 4.63 -1.99 -7.33
CA ALA A 112 5.65 -2.43 -6.37
C ALA A 112 6.52 -3.54 -6.95
N SER A 113 5.92 -4.53 -7.62
CA SER A 113 6.64 -5.64 -8.27
C SER A 113 7.56 -5.16 -9.38
N ASP A 114 7.11 -4.22 -10.21
CA ASP A 114 7.93 -3.63 -11.29
C ASP A 114 9.07 -2.77 -10.71
N ALA A 115 8.82 -1.99 -9.66
CA ALA A 115 9.85 -1.22 -8.96
C ALA A 115 10.88 -2.13 -8.26
N ALA A 116 10.43 -3.21 -7.65
CA ALA A 116 11.27 -4.17 -6.97
C ALA A 116 12.22 -4.94 -7.91
N GLN A 117 11.93 -4.99 -9.22
CA GLN A 117 12.90 -5.51 -10.19
C GLN A 117 14.20 -4.68 -10.21
N LYS A 118 14.12 -3.39 -9.84
CA LYS A 118 15.26 -2.47 -9.76
C LYS A 118 15.80 -2.30 -8.34
N SER A 119 15.13 -2.85 -7.32
CA SER A 119 15.58 -2.81 -5.94
C SER A 119 16.69 -3.81 -5.67
N VAL A 120 17.43 -3.57 -4.61
CA VAL A 120 18.44 -4.51 -4.12
C VAL A 120 17.77 -5.63 -3.31
N PRO A 121 18.37 -6.85 -3.30
CA PRO A 121 17.89 -7.93 -2.45
C PRO A 121 18.00 -7.57 -0.97
N ILE A 122 17.00 -7.99 -0.19
CA ILE A 122 16.99 -7.90 1.27
C ILE A 122 17.42 -9.26 1.83
N PRO A 123 18.33 -9.32 2.82
CA PRO A 123 18.78 -10.59 3.40
C PRO A 123 17.60 -11.42 3.94
N GLU A 124 17.62 -12.72 3.71
CA GLU A 124 16.56 -13.63 4.16
C GLU A 124 16.40 -13.63 5.69
N SER A 125 17.46 -13.39 6.43
CA SER A 125 17.46 -13.28 7.90
C SER A 125 16.47 -12.23 8.41
N VAL A 126 16.25 -11.15 7.66
CA VAL A 126 15.29 -10.08 8.00
C VAL A 126 13.86 -10.62 8.10
N TYR A 127 13.55 -11.65 7.30
CA TYR A 127 12.21 -12.22 7.24
C TYR A 127 11.92 -13.27 8.31
N ASN A 128 12.87 -13.59 9.19
CA ASN A 128 12.67 -14.59 10.25
C ASN A 128 11.58 -14.20 11.27
N LEU A 129 11.24 -12.93 11.34
CA LEU A 129 10.18 -12.40 12.22
C LEU A 129 8.78 -12.43 11.56
N PHE A 130 8.68 -12.84 10.29
CA PHE A 130 7.42 -12.83 9.53
C PHE A 130 6.92 -14.25 9.32
N PRO A 131 5.60 -14.49 9.36
CA PRO A 131 4.99 -15.77 8.97
C PRO A 131 5.38 -16.16 7.54
N ALA A 132 5.50 -17.46 7.27
CA ALA A 132 5.88 -17.96 5.94
C ALA A 132 4.96 -17.45 4.81
N SER A 133 3.67 -17.34 5.09
CA SER A 133 2.65 -16.77 4.20
C SER A 133 2.91 -15.29 3.91
N VAL A 134 3.14 -14.47 4.94
CA VAL A 134 3.37 -13.01 4.81
C VAL A 134 4.68 -12.72 4.07
N ARG A 135 5.71 -13.57 4.23
CA ARG A 135 6.99 -13.43 3.48
C ARG A 135 6.78 -13.42 1.96
N LYS A 136 5.71 -14.06 1.47
CA LYS A 136 5.41 -14.10 0.01
C LYS A 136 5.16 -12.71 -0.56
N ALA A 137 4.56 -11.80 0.20
CA ALA A 137 4.37 -10.40 -0.22
C ALA A 137 5.70 -9.64 -0.42
N GLY A 138 6.81 -10.14 0.14
CA GLY A 138 8.15 -9.57 -0.03
C GLY A 138 8.93 -10.11 -1.23
N LYS A 139 8.43 -11.16 -1.92
CA LYS A 139 9.18 -11.84 -2.98
C LYS A 139 8.84 -11.32 -4.38
N VAL A 140 9.87 -11.11 -5.18
CA VAL A 140 9.78 -10.90 -6.62
C VAL A 140 10.78 -11.85 -7.30
N ASN A 141 10.32 -12.70 -8.22
CA ASN A 141 11.14 -13.72 -8.89
C ASN A 141 11.95 -14.59 -7.90
N ASN A 142 11.26 -15.09 -6.86
CA ASN A 142 11.84 -15.90 -5.78
C ASN A 142 12.94 -15.23 -4.93
N THR A 143 13.13 -13.92 -5.08
CA THR A 143 14.09 -13.14 -4.29
C THR A 143 13.34 -12.17 -3.39
N TYR A 144 13.76 -12.03 -2.14
CA TYR A 144 13.23 -11.04 -1.22
C TYR A 144 13.72 -9.65 -1.62
N LYS A 145 12.80 -8.77 -2.00
CA LYS A 145 13.07 -7.42 -2.51
C LYS A 145 12.19 -6.34 -1.91
N MET A 146 11.13 -6.73 -1.24
CA MET A 146 10.19 -5.84 -0.58
C MET A 146 9.99 -6.30 0.86
N LEU A 147 10.07 -5.39 1.83
CA LEU A 147 9.81 -5.66 3.23
C LEU A 147 8.34 -5.35 3.55
N PRO A 148 7.50 -6.33 3.89
CA PRO A 148 6.15 -6.07 4.39
C PRO A 148 6.22 -5.36 5.75
N LEU A 149 5.42 -4.30 5.93
CA LEU A 149 5.37 -3.51 7.16
C LEU A 149 4.03 -3.61 7.87
N LEU A 150 2.96 -3.37 7.14
CA LEU A 150 1.59 -3.31 7.64
C LEU A 150 0.64 -4.01 6.67
N LEU A 151 -0.48 -4.50 7.18
CA LEU A 151 -1.54 -5.15 6.41
C LEU A 151 -2.86 -4.40 6.61
N ASP A 152 -3.56 -4.15 5.50
CA ASP A 152 -4.87 -3.50 5.46
C ASP A 152 -5.91 -4.45 4.85
N HIS A 153 -6.43 -5.36 5.67
CA HIS A 153 -7.35 -6.41 5.20
C HIS A 153 -8.72 -5.85 4.84
N TYR A 154 -9.32 -6.35 3.77
CA TYR A 154 -10.74 -6.18 3.45
C TYR A 154 -11.59 -7.20 4.21
N GLU A 155 -12.37 -6.73 5.17
CA GLU A 155 -13.15 -7.52 6.12
C GLU A 155 -14.65 -7.39 5.89
N LEU A 156 -15.42 -8.28 6.53
CA LEU A 156 -16.85 -8.09 6.75
C LEU A 156 -17.07 -7.55 8.15
N ALA A 157 -17.71 -6.39 8.25
CA ALA A 157 -18.18 -5.82 9.50
C ALA A 157 -19.69 -6.14 9.64
N CYS A 158 -20.04 -7.11 10.51
CA CYS A 158 -21.40 -7.62 10.72
C CYS A 158 -22.12 -6.91 11.85
N TYR A 159 -23.33 -6.39 11.62
CA TYR A 159 -24.08 -5.66 12.63
C TYR A 159 -24.56 -6.60 13.73
N ARG A 160 -24.04 -6.41 14.94
CA ARG A 160 -24.21 -7.30 16.10
C ARG A 160 -25.67 -7.42 16.54
N THR A 161 -26.44 -6.35 16.49
CA THR A 161 -27.84 -6.36 16.94
C THR A 161 -28.66 -7.33 16.12
N TYR A 162 -28.67 -7.20 14.80
CA TYR A 162 -29.46 -8.08 13.93
C TYR A 162 -28.95 -9.52 13.97
N ARG A 163 -27.64 -9.72 14.05
CA ARG A 163 -27.05 -11.04 14.23
C ARG A 163 -27.55 -11.73 15.51
N ASN A 164 -27.61 -11.00 16.63
CA ASN A 164 -28.09 -11.55 17.91
C ASN A 164 -29.59 -11.80 17.88
N GLU A 165 -30.38 -10.91 17.30
CA GLU A 165 -31.86 -11.10 17.14
C GLU A 165 -32.18 -12.31 16.28
N ALA A 166 -31.38 -12.56 15.23
CA ALA A 166 -31.51 -13.71 14.35
C ALA A 166 -30.85 -14.98 14.92
N ALA A 167 -30.21 -14.92 16.09
CA ALA A 167 -29.44 -15.99 16.72
C ALA A 167 -28.39 -16.63 15.77
N LEU A 168 -27.68 -15.79 14.96
CA LEU A 168 -26.70 -16.23 13.98
C LEU A 168 -25.26 -16.18 14.54
N ALA A 169 -24.46 -17.17 14.15
CA ALA A 169 -23.01 -17.10 14.24
C ALA A 169 -22.44 -16.20 13.13
N LEU A 170 -21.22 -15.71 13.32
CA LEU A 170 -20.48 -15.03 12.25
C LEU A 170 -20.16 -16.00 11.11
N PRO A 171 -20.22 -15.58 9.83
CA PRO A 171 -20.00 -16.49 8.71
C PRO A 171 -18.52 -16.86 8.58
N GLU A 172 -18.20 -18.15 8.60
CA GLU A 172 -16.83 -18.68 8.46
C GLU A 172 -16.55 -19.22 7.06
N THR A 173 -17.58 -19.60 6.31
CA THR A 173 -17.47 -20.16 4.95
C THR A 173 -18.29 -19.33 3.97
N PHE A 174 -17.97 -19.42 2.67
CA PHE A 174 -18.71 -18.70 1.63
C PHE A 174 -20.20 -19.11 1.58
N ALA A 175 -20.50 -20.41 1.70
CA ALA A 175 -21.89 -20.89 1.81
C ALA A 175 -22.56 -20.40 3.10
N GLY A 176 -21.81 -20.33 4.22
CA GLY A 176 -22.27 -19.74 5.46
C GLY A 176 -22.59 -18.26 5.32
N LEU A 177 -21.80 -17.51 4.53
CA LEU A 177 -22.09 -16.09 4.22
C LEU A 177 -23.41 -15.95 3.46
N GLU A 178 -23.64 -16.76 2.41
CA GLU A 178 -24.90 -16.71 1.68
C GLU A 178 -26.12 -17.00 2.59
N SER A 179 -26.02 -18.03 3.43
CA SER A 179 -27.06 -18.36 4.41
C SER A 179 -27.29 -17.24 5.43
N TYR A 180 -26.19 -16.60 5.89
CA TYR A 180 -26.23 -15.45 6.78
C TYR A 180 -26.97 -14.28 6.14
N LEU A 181 -26.62 -13.91 4.89
CA LEU A 181 -27.25 -12.81 4.17
C LEU A 181 -28.76 -13.07 3.91
N GLN A 182 -29.12 -14.31 3.55
CA GLN A 182 -30.52 -14.71 3.37
C GLN A 182 -31.34 -14.51 4.66
N THR A 183 -30.76 -14.82 5.82
CA THR A 183 -31.45 -14.67 7.10
C THR A 183 -31.51 -13.20 7.54
N ILE A 184 -30.38 -12.46 7.41
CA ILE A 184 -30.29 -11.05 7.79
C ILE A 184 -31.21 -10.17 6.95
N LYS A 185 -31.59 -10.56 5.73
CA LYS A 185 -32.54 -9.87 4.87
C LYS A 185 -33.91 -9.65 5.55
N ALA A 186 -34.27 -10.41 6.55
CA ALA A 186 -35.49 -10.18 7.33
C ALA A 186 -35.36 -9.03 8.34
N TYR A 187 -34.15 -8.56 8.62
CA TYR A 187 -33.84 -7.55 9.65
C TYR A 187 -33.24 -6.26 9.07
N ALA A 188 -32.55 -6.34 7.95
CA ALA A 188 -31.84 -5.22 7.33
C ALA A 188 -32.35 -4.95 5.92
N ASP A 189 -32.49 -3.67 5.55
CA ASP A 189 -32.83 -3.28 4.17
C ASP A 189 -31.73 -3.72 3.19
N TYR A 190 -30.49 -3.63 3.63
CA TYR A 190 -29.31 -4.03 2.86
C TYR A 190 -28.48 -5.05 3.65
N PRO A 191 -28.68 -6.37 3.39
CA PRO A 191 -27.95 -7.42 4.08
C PRO A 191 -26.43 -7.30 3.94
N LEU A 192 -25.95 -6.88 2.75
CA LEU A 192 -24.55 -6.59 2.46
C LEU A 192 -24.42 -5.29 1.64
N ILE A 193 -23.38 -4.53 1.92
CA ILE A 193 -23.03 -3.31 1.19
C ILE A 193 -21.51 -3.14 1.13
N CYS A 194 -21.03 -2.42 0.12
CA CYS A 194 -19.66 -1.89 0.07
C CYS A 194 -19.63 -0.55 -0.67
N ALA A 195 -18.59 0.25 -0.46
CA ALA A 195 -18.40 1.54 -1.13
C ALA A 195 -17.87 1.34 -2.56
N GLY A 196 -18.66 0.71 -3.43
CA GLY A 196 -18.26 0.36 -4.80
C GLY A 196 -18.02 1.56 -5.74
N LYS A 197 -18.34 2.79 -5.31
CA LYS A 197 -17.93 4.01 -6.01
C LYS A 197 -16.42 4.21 -5.95
N THR A 198 -15.75 3.68 -4.94
CA THR A 198 -14.29 3.65 -4.81
C THR A 198 -13.73 2.48 -5.61
N ASP A 199 -12.88 2.74 -6.61
CA ASP A 199 -12.35 1.72 -7.52
C ASP A 199 -11.65 0.57 -6.78
N ALA A 200 -10.84 0.90 -5.77
CA ALA A 200 -10.14 -0.09 -4.97
C ALA A 200 -11.10 -0.99 -4.17
N THR A 201 -12.15 -0.43 -3.56
CA THR A 201 -13.14 -1.21 -2.81
C THR A 201 -13.97 -2.09 -3.74
N LEU A 202 -14.36 -1.57 -4.92
CA LEU A 202 -15.09 -2.34 -5.94
C LEU A 202 -14.26 -3.54 -6.40
N THR A 203 -13.01 -3.30 -6.81
CA THR A 203 -12.13 -4.38 -7.27
C THR A 203 -11.75 -5.33 -6.14
N ALA A 204 -11.64 -4.87 -4.89
CA ALA A 204 -11.40 -5.71 -3.72
C ALA A 204 -12.61 -6.62 -3.42
N PHE A 205 -13.83 -6.11 -3.53
CA PHE A 205 -15.03 -6.92 -3.35
C PHE A 205 -15.12 -8.06 -4.37
N VAL A 206 -14.91 -7.73 -5.64
CA VAL A 206 -14.82 -8.75 -6.71
C VAL A 206 -13.67 -9.73 -6.45
N SER A 207 -12.53 -9.26 -5.96
CA SER A 207 -11.38 -10.09 -5.62
C SER A 207 -11.69 -11.07 -4.48
N ALA A 208 -12.34 -10.60 -3.41
CA ALA A 208 -12.69 -11.43 -2.25
C ALA A 208 -13.64 -12.56 -2.66
N ILE A 209 -14.66 -12.28 -3.48
CA ILE A 209 -15.56 -13.29 -4.01
C ILE A 209 -14.84 -14.25 -4.96
N THR A 210 -13.95 -13.73 -5.82
CA THR A 210 -13.16 -14.58 -6.72
C THR A 210 -12.27 -15.52 -5.94
N GLU A 211 -11.55 -15.02 -4.95
CA GLU A 211 -10.67 -15.81 -4.10
C GLU A 211 -11.46 -16.87 -3.33
N SER A 212 -12.60 -16.49 -2.76
CA SER A 212 -13.48 -17.43 -2.06
C SER A 212 -13.96 -18.57 -2.94
N LEU A 213 -14.38 -18.30 -4.16
CA LEU A 213 -14.92 -19.32 -5.07
C LEU A 213 -13.83 -20.16 -5.75
N ALA A 214 -12.75 -19.53 -6.21
CA ALA A 214 -11.71 -20.14 -7.05
C ALA A 214 -10.41 -20.46 -6.29
N GLY A 215 -10.24 -19.94 -5.08
CA GLY A 215 -9.00 -20.04 -4.31
C GLY A 215 -7.87 -19.15 -4.84
N SER A 216 -6.74 -19.19 -4.15
CA SER A 216 -5.58 -18.33 -4.49
C SER A 216 -4.98 -18.60 -5.87
N GLU A 217 -5.06 -19.85 -6.37
CA GLU A 217 -4.55 -20.20 -7.70
C GLU A 217 -5.42 -19.58 -8.79
N GLY A 218 -6.74 -19.77 -8.74
CA GLY A 218 -7.67 -19.17 -9.70
C GLY A 218 -7.64 -17.64 -9.64
N TYR A 219 -7.53 -17.06 -8.45
CA TYR A 219 -7.37 -15.62 -8.32
C TYR A 219 -6.06 -15.10 -8.95
N THR A 220 -4.96 -15.83 -8.75
CA THR A 220 -3.67 -15.52 -9.41
C THR A 220 -3.75 -15.59 -10.93
N ASP A 221 -4.49 -16.54 -11.48
CA ASP A 221 -4.69 -16.66 -12.93
C ASP A 221 -5.56 -15.52 -13.48
N LEU A 222 -6.56 -15.05 -12.71
CA LEU A 222 -7.30 -13.83 -13.07
C LEU A 222 -6.38 -12.59 -13.10
N ILE A 223 -5.51 -12.41 -12.12
CA ILE A 223 -4.53 -11.28 -12.08
C ILE A 223 -3.64 -11.33 -13.34
N LYS A 224 -3.09 -12.49 -13.69
CA LYS A 224 -2.26 -12.64 -14.90
C LYS A 224 -3.02 -12.32 -16.17
N ALA A 225 -4.26 -12.80 -16.29
CA ALA A 225 -5.12 -12.50 -17.41
C ALA A 225 -5.41 -11.00 -17.50
N ALA A 226 -5.78 -10.34 -16.40
CA ALA A 226 -6.04 -8.91 -16.37
C ALA A 226 -4.82 -8.07 -16.76
N ALA A 227 -3.62 -8.47 -16.35
CA ALA A 227 -2.37 -7.81 -16.72
C ALA A 227 -2.01 -7.94 -18.21
N SER A 228 -2.58 -8.91 -18.93
CA SER A 228 -2.27 -9.23 -20.34
C SER A 228 -3.42 -8.98 -21.31
N THR A 229 -4.62 -8.69 -20.82
CA THR A 229 -5.84 -8.55 -21.61
C THR A 229 -6.34 -7.11 -21.57
N ASN A 230 -6.98 -6.65 -22.65
CA ASN A 230 -7.60 -5.34 -22.67
C ASN A 230 -9.09 -5.45 -22.30
N GLY A 231 -9.45 -4.90 -21.15
CA GLY A 231 -10.82 -4.74 -20.70
C GLY A 231 -11.49 -5.98 -20.13
N LEU A 232 -12.68 -5.78 -19.56
CA LEU A 232 -13.47 -6.79 -18.88
C LEU A 232 -13.91 -7.93 -19.80
N SER A 233 -14.27 -7.62 -21.05
CA SER A 233 -14.77 -8.62 -22.03
C SER A 233 -13.79 -9.76 -22.24
N GLY A 234 -12.48 -9.47 -22.23
CA GLY A 234 -11.43 -10.48 -22.33
C GLY A 234 -11.24 -11.32 -21.08
N LEU A 235 -11.77 -10.87 -19.94
CA LEU A 235 -11.66 -11.57 -18.66
C LEU A 235 -12.83 -12.53 -18.40
N LEU A 236 -14.03 -12.27 -18.96
CA LEU A 236 -15.25 -13.01 -18.62
C LEU A 236 -15.11 -14.53 -18.74
N ASN A 237 -14.40 -15.00 -19.75
CA ASN A 237 -14.23 -16.44 -20.04
C ASN A 237 -12.92 -17.02 -19.47
N VAL A 238 -12.17 -16.27 -18.66
CA VAL A 238 -10.94 -16.79 -18.03
C VAL A 238 -11.33 -17.93 -17.09
N PRO A 239 -10.79 -19.13 -17.29
CA PRO A 239 -11.02 -20.24 -16.38
C PRO A 239 -10.22 -20.07 -15.11
N LEU A 240 -10.86 -20.18 -13.95
CA LEU A 240 -10.28 -19.99 -12.63
C LEU A 240 -10.12 -21.31 -11.84
N GLY A 241 -10.30 -22.44 -12.54
CA GLY A 241 -10.29 -23.77 -11.92
C GLY A 241 -11.69 -24.21 -11.42
N ASN A 242 -11.84 -25.48 -11.11
CA ASN A 242 -13.07 -26.08 -10.55
C ASN A 242 -14.36 -25.77 -11.32
N GLY A 243 -14.27 -25.55 -12.63
CA GLY A 243 -15.43 -25.16 -13.45
C GLY A 243 -15.89 -23.72 -13.29
N ILE A 244 -15.13 -22.90 -12.56
CA ILE A 244 -15.41 -21.49 -12.30
C ILE A 244 -14.75 -20.64 -13.38
N SER A 245 -15.48 -19.65 -13.91
CA SER A 245 -14.96 -18.58 -14.77
C SER A 245 -15.17 -17.23 -14.11
N PHE A 246 -14.52 -16.19 -14.61
CA PHE A 246 -14.73 -14.85 -14.05
C PHE A 246 -16.17 -14.36 -14.27
N SER A 247 -16.81 -14.74 -15.40
CA SER A 247 -18.23 -14.45 -15.60
C SER A 247 -19.14 -15.13 -14.57
N SER A 248 -18.80 -16.34 -14.09
CA SER A 248 -19.59 -16.98 -13.03
C SER A 248 -19.40 -16.30 -11.67
N VAL A 249 -18.23 -15.74 -11.38
CA VAL A 249 -18.00 -14.90 -10.20
C VAL A 249 -18.89 -13.66 -10.23
N LEU A 250 -18.85 -12.90 -11.33
CA LEU A 250 -19.71 -11.72 -11.53
C LEU A 250 -21.20 -12.11 -11.53
N GLY A 251 -21.54 -13.28 -12.07
CA GLY A 251 -22.88 -13.85 -12.02
C GLY A 251 -23.37 -14.13 -10.60
N THR A 252 -22.48 -14.53 -9.69
CA THR A 252 -22.81 -14.70 -8.27
C THR A 252 -23.19 -13.35 -7.64
N ILE A 253 -22.46 -12.28 -7.94
CA ILE A 253 -22.76 -10.94 -7.41
C ILE A 253 -24.09 -10.42 -8.01
N LYS A 254 -24.34 -10.63 -9.30
CA LYS A 254 -25.62 -10.30 -9.94
C LYS A 254 -26.80 -11.05 -9.32
N ARG A 255 -26.61 -12.34 -9.05
CA ARG A 255 -27.62 -13.15 -8.33
C ARG A 255 -27.91 -12.57 -6.94
N TRP A 256 -26.87 -12.20 -6.16
CA TRP A 256 -27.06 -11.54 -4.88
C TRP A 256 -27.80 -10.21 -4.99
N GLN A 257 -27.52 -9.43 -6.05
CA GLN A 257 -28.22 -8.18 -6.33
C GLN A 257 -29.70 -8.43 -6.65
N HIS A 258 -30.01 -9.39 -7.52
CA HIS A 258 -31.39 -9.76 -7.86
C HIS A 258 -32.15 -10.35 -6.66
N GLU A 259 -31.50 -11.17 -5.85
CA GLU A 259 -32.08 -11.74 -4.63
C GLU A 259 -32.17 -10.73 -3.47
N GLY A 260 -31.67 -9.49 -3.60
CA GLY A 260 -31.66 -8.47 -2.56
C GLY A 260 -30.76 -8.83 -1.37
N LEU A 261 -29.68 -9.58 -1.60
CA LEU A 261 -28.67 -9.94 -0.58
C LEU A 261 -27.58 -8.87 -0.46
N ILE A 262 -27.41 -8.06 -1.50
CA ILE A 262 -26.54 -6.89 -1.52
C ILE A 262 -27.34 -5.67 -1.96
N HIS A 263 -26.89 -4.47 -1.57
CA HIS A 263 -27.49 -3.21 -2.01
C HIS A 263 -27.62 -3.17 -3.54
N PRO A 264 -28.80 -2.82 -4.14
CA PRO A 264 -29.04 -2.94 -5.58
C PRO A 264 -28.08 -2.13 -6.46
N HIS A 265 -27.56 -1.03 -5.95
CA HIS A 265 -26.57 -0.18 -6.61
C HIS A 265 -25.23 -0.13 -5.86
N TRP A 266 -24.82 -1.26 -5.26
CA TRP A 266 -23.61 -1.37 -4.43
C TRP A 266 -22.38 -0.78 -5.13
N TYR A 267 -22.27 -0.91 -6.45
CA TYR A 267 -21.17 -0.44 -7.29
C TYR A 267 -21.08 1.11 -7.40
N ASN A 268 -22.11 1.84 -6.99
CA ASN A 268 -22.19 3.29 -6.97
C ASN A 268 -22.29 3.90 -5.55
N VAL A 269 -22.37 3.07 -4.51
CA VAL A 269 -22.43 3.50 -3.12
C VAL A 269 -21.12 4.18 -2.71
N THR A 270 -21.21 5.30 -2.00
CA THR A 270 -20.08 6.02 -1.42
C THR A 270 -19.90 5.68 0.07
N GLU A 271 -18.73 6.00 0.64
CA GLU A 271 -18.51 5.89 2.09
C GLU A 271 -19.51 6.72 2.90
N LYS A 272 -19.92 7.88 2.37
CA LYS A 272 -20.92 8.73 3.04
C LYS A 272 -22.32 8.09 3.03
N ASP A 273 -22.69 7.40 1.96
CA ASP A 273 -23.95 6.66 1.92
C ASP A 273 -23.97 5.55 2.97
N ILE A 274 -22.84 4.83 3.12
CA ILE A 274 -22.70 3.79 4.15
C ILE A 274 -22.89 4.39 5.54
N GLU A 275 -22.27 5.52 5.87
CA GLU A 275 -22.45 6.19 7.16
C GLU A 275 -23.92 6.58 7.41
N ASN A 276 -24.60 7.13 6.41
CA ASN A 276 -26.01 7.46 6.53
C ASN A 276 -26.87 6.20 6.81
N TYR A 277 -26.62 5.11 6.08
CA TYR A 277 -27.33 3.85 6.32
C TYR A 277 -26.98 3.20 7.67
N MET A 278 -25.76 3.40 8.19
CA MET A 278 -25.41 2.98 9.57
C MET A 278 -26.22 3.77 10.61
N GLU A 279 -26.35 5.10 10.45
CA GLU A 279 -27.16 5.96 11.32
C GLU A 279 -28.63 5.55 11.31
N GLU A 280 -29.15 5.14 10.15
CA GLU A 280 -30.53 4.68 9.96
C GLU A 280 -30.73 3.21 10.37
N HIS A 281 -29.70 2.48 10.81
CA HIS A 281 -29.73 1.05 11.16
C HIS A 281 -30.25 0.15 10.03
N ARG A 282 -29.87 0.42 8.77
CA ARG A 282 -30.35 -0.29 7.59
C ARG A 282 -29.43 -1.43 7.11
N LEU A 283 -28.24 -1.57 7.72
CA LEU A 283 -27.19 -2.46 7.23
C LEU A 283 -27.06 -3.73 8.05
N GLY A 284 -26.96 -4.88 7.38
CA GLY A 284 -26.63 -6.18 7.99
C GLY A 284 -25.13 -6.43 8.10
N ALA A 285 -24.39 -6.17 7.03
CA ALA A 285 -22.94 -6.32 6.94
C ALA A 285 -22.35 -5.30 5.97
N ILE A 286 -21.10 -4.89 6.20
CA ILE A 286 -20.36 -3.94 5.36
C ILE A 286 -19.04 -4.60 4.97
N PHE A 287 -18.72 -4.62 3.67
CA PHE A 287 -17.40 -4.97 3.19
C PHE A 287 -16.55 -3.72 3.07
N MET A 288 -15.44 -3.65 3.83
CA MET A 288 -14.55 -2.50 3.87
C MET A 288 -13.12 -2.89 4.27
N PRO A 289 -12.08 -2.08 3.97
CA PRO A 289 -10.76 -2.30 4.52
C PRO A 289 -10.68 -1.90 6.00
N LEU A 290 -9.75 -2.51 6.75
CA LEU A 290 -9.48 -2.16 8.15
C LEU A 290 -9.21 -0.67 8.33
N SER A 291 -8.47 -0.04 7.42
CA SER A 291 -8.21 1.41 7.44
C SER A 291 -9.51 2.23 7.41
N GLU A 292 -10.51 1.81 6.63
CA GLU A 292 -11.80 2.50 6.57
C GLU A 292 -12.64 2.24 7.82
N HIS A 293 -12.62 1.03 8.37
CA HIS A 293 -13.23 0.72 9.66
C HIS A 293 -12.72 1.66 10.76
N ARG A 294 -11.40 1.99 10.74
CA ARG A 294 -10.75 2.85 11.75
C ARG A 294 -11.16 4.32 11.69
N VAL A 295 -11.63 4.80 10.56
CA VAL A 295 -12.05 6.20 10.40
C VAL A 295 -13.55 6.41 10.55
N LYS A 296 -14.34 5.33 10.57
CA LYS A 296 -15.78 5.43 10.84
C LYS A 296 -16.07 5.99 12.23
N PRO A 297 -17.15 6.78 12.41
CA PRO A 297 -17.54 7.28 13.72
C PRO A 297 -17.71 6.14 14.73
N LEU A 298 -17.01 6.23 15.88
CA LEU A 298 -17.03 5.18 16.90
C LEU A 298 -18.46 4.88 17.40
N ILE A 299 -19.31 5.89 17.46
CA ILE A 299 -20.72 5.73 17.89
C ILE A 299 -21.49 4.77 16.98
N LEU A 300 -21.10 4.64 15.72
CA LEU A 300 -21.72 3.76 14.72
C LEU A 300 -20.98 2.42 14.64
N ILE A 301 -19.67 2.45 14.41
CA ILE A 301 -18.89 1.27 14.07
C ILE A 301 -18.75 0.27 15.25
N LYS A 302 -18.84 0.73 16.49
CA LYS A 302 -18.75 -0.12 17.69
C LYS A 302 -19.79 -1.26 17.75
N TYR A 303 -20.85 -1.17 16.96
CA TYR A 303 -21.90 -2.20 16.88
C TYR A 303 -21.64 -3.26 15.80
N TYR A 304 -20.55 -3.16 15.08
CA TYR A 304 -20.15 -4.09 14.02
C TYR A 304 -19.00 -4.97 14.47
N ASP A 305 -19.16 -6.28 14.32
CA ASP A 305 -18.10 -7.26 14.56
C ASP A 305 -17.38 -7.55 13.25
N ALA A 306 -16.07 -7.31 13.22
CA ALA A 306 -15.24 -7.57 12.06
C ALA A 306 -14.86 -9.04 11.98
N VAL A 307 -14.95 -9.62 10.78
CA VAL A 307 -14.50 -10.99 10.50
C VAL A 307 -13.77 -11.06 9.17
N GLN A 308 -12.94 -12.07 9.02
CA GLN A 308 -12.33 -12.41 7.74
C GLN A 308 -13.43 -12.61 6.67
N PHE A 309 -13.21 -12.13 5.45
CA PHE A 309 -14.10 -12.48 4.35
C PHE A 309 -14.08 -14.01 4.16
N PRO A 310 -15.25 -14.68 4.20
CA PRO A 310 -15.33 -16.13 4.29
C PRO A 310 -14.74 -16.84 3.08
N GLN A 311 -13.95 -17.88 3.33
CA GLN A 311 -13.31 -18.69 2.30
C GLN A 311 -14.26 -19.80 1.80
N GLY A 312 -14.05 -20.23 0.56
CA GLY A 312 -14.76 -21.36 -0.03
C GLY A 312 -14.07 -22.72 0.22
N ASN A 313 -14.30 -23.66 -0.67
CA ASN A 313 -13.80 -25.04 -0.53
C ASN A 313 -12.48 -25.30 -1.26
N ALA A 314 -11.78 -24.27 -1.75
CA ALA A 314 -10.50 -24.46 -2.40
C ALA A 314 -9.43 -24.96 -1.40
N ALA A 315 -8.46 -25.73 -1.88
CA ALA A 315 -7.40 -26.27 -1.02
C ALA A 315 -6.37 -25.20 -0.59
N ARG A 316 -6.31 -24.08 -1.31
CA ARG A 316 -5.36 -22.99 -1.09
C ARG A 316 -6.08 -21.66 -1.12
N HIS A 317 -5.80 -20.86 -0.12
CA HIS A 317 -6.40 -19.54 0.06
C HIS A 317 -5.34 -18.46 0.31
N ALA A 318 -5.63 -17.27 -0.20
CA ALA A 318 -4.96 -16.02 0.11
C ALA A 318 -5.90 -15.11 0.91
N LEU A 319 -5.35 -14.09 1.53
CA LEU A 319 -6.12 -13.04 2.19
C LEU A 319 -6.06 -11.78 1.32
N ILE A 320 -7.21 -11.23 0.93
CA ILE A 320 -7.25 -9.94 0.24
C ILE A 320 -6.92 -8.84 1.25
N ALA A 321 -5.64 -8.60 1.40
CA ALA A 321 -5.07 -7.69 2.39
C ALA A 321 -3.90 -6.93 1.76
N PRO A 322 -4.13 -5.70 1.24
CA PRO A 322 -3.04 -4.84 0.81
C PRO A 322 -1.93 -4.77 1.85
N ALA A 323 -0.71 -5.12 1.46
CA ALA A 323 0.46 -4.94 2.31
C ALA A 323 1.19 -3.65 1.95
N ILE A 324 1.51 -2.83 2.94
CA ILE A 324 2.43 -1.72 2.79
C ILE A 324 3.84 -2.31 2.80
N VAL A 325 4.60 -2.07 1.74
CA VAL A 325 5.96 -2.61 1.56
C VAL A 325 7.00 -1.52 1.41
N GLY A 326 8.21 -1.77 1.93
CA GLY A 326 9.38 -0.93 1.74
C GLY A 326 10.44 -1.62 0.90
N MET A 327 11.18 -0.86 0.07
CA MET A 327 12.30 -1.38 -0.73
C MET A 327 13.43 -0.37 -0.84
N ALA A 328 14.66 -0.86 -1.07
CA ALA A 328 15.86 -0.04 -1.26
C ALA A 328 16.40 -0.17 -2.68
N PHE A 329 16.87 0.93 -3.26
CA PHE A 329 17.35 0.95 -4.65
C PHE A 329 18.87 0.96 -4.79
N LYS A 330 19.61 1.33 -3.76
CA LYS A 330 21.06 1.35 -3.79
C LYS A 330 21.65 0.26 -2.91
N ASN A 331 22.66 -0.41 -3.42
CA ASN A 331 23.38 -1.44 -2.65
C ASN A 331 24.30 -0.76 -1.60
N ASN A 332 23.67 -0.17 -0.61
CA ASN A 332 24.32 0.53 0.50
C ASN A 332 23.90 -0.16 1.81
N ALA A 333 24.87 -0.58 2.60
CA ALA A 333 24.63 -1.24 3.89
C ALA A 333 23.69 -0.44 4.78
N SER A 334 23.78 0.91 4.77
CA SER A 334 22.90 1.77 5.59
C SER A 334 21.43 1.67 5.20
N GLN A 335 21.11 1.52 3.89
CA GLN A 335 19.71 1.40 3.44
C GLN A 335 19.12 0.03 3.79
N ILE A 336 19.92 -1.04 3.66
CA ILE A 336 19.51 -2.37 4.10
C ILE A 336 19.30 -2.37 5.61
N SER A 337 20.22 -1.80 6.39
CA SER A 337 20.07 -1.70 7.84
C SER A 337 18.85 -0.87 8.26
N MET A 338 18.44 0.15 7.47
CA MET A 338 17.18 0.86 7.68
C MET A 338 15.96 -0.06 7.52
N LEU A 339 15.94 -0.88 6.46
CA LEU A 339 14.86 -1.87 6.26
C LEU A 339 14.89 -2.94 7.36
N GLU A 340 16.08 -3.38 7.78
CA GLU A 340 16.24 -4.31 8.92
C GLU A 340 15.65 -3.71 10.20
N GLN A 341 15.91 -2.44 10.47
CA GLN A 341 15.33 -1.73 11.62
C GLN A 341 13.80 -1.67 11.53
N LEU A 342 13.24 -1.38 10.36
CA LEU A 342 11.79 -1.38 10.15
C LEU A 342 11.16 -2.78 10.31
N ALA A 343 11.93 -3.86 10.19
CA ALA A 343 11.48 -5.22 10.44
C ALA A 343 11.49 -5.61 11.93
N HIS A 344 12.16 -4.83 12.79
CA HIS A 344 12.22 -5.13 14.22
C HIS A 344 10.85 -5.10 14.87
N THR A 345 10.64 -5.98 15.84
CA THR A 345 9.37 -6.15 16.55
C THR A 345 8.84 -4.84 17.12
N ASP A 346 9.69 -4.09 17.83
CA ASP A 346 9.29 -2.82 18.49
C ASP A 346 8.87 -1.76 17.46
N VAL A 347 9.55 -1.71 16.31
CA VAL A 347 9.21 -0.78 15.24
C VAL A 347 7.91 -1.17 14.55
N GLN A 348 7.70 -2.45 14.28
CA GLN A 348 6.43 -2.97 13.75
C GLN A 348 5.26 -2.72 14.72
N THR A 349 5.49 -2.87 16.03
CA THR A 349 4.53 -2.50 17.08
C THR A 349 4.21 -1.01 17.02
N LEU A 350 5.22 -0.14 16.98
CA LEU A 350 5.03 1.31 16.89
C LEU A 350 4.28 1.73 15.62
N LEU A 351 4.58 1.12 14.47
CA LEU A 351 3.86 1.35 13.22
C LEU A 351 2.38 0.94 13.35
N SER A 352 2.09 -0.23 13.95
CA SER A 352 0.72 -0.68 14.20
C SER A 352 -0.03 0.28 15.13
N GLN A 353 0.59 0.72 16.22
CA GLN A 353 -0.01 1.68 17.16
C GLN A 353 -0.36 3.02 16.48
N ASN A 354 0.53 3.54 15.65
CA ASN A 354 0.36 4.83 14.99
C ASN A 354 -0.65 4.80 13.83
N THR A 355 -0.76 3.67 13.11
CA THR A 355 -1.63 3.54 11.94
C THR A 355 -2.93 2.81 12.24
N LYS A 356 -3.00 2.07 13.36
CA LYS A 356 -4.06 1.14 13.74
C LYS A 356 -4.27 -0.02 12.76
N LEU A 357 -3.30 -0.27 11.87
CA LEU A 357 -3.27 -1.40 10.95
C LEU A 357 -2.55 -2.60 11.57
N ALA A 358 -2.75 -3.77 10.97
CA ALA A 358 -2.11 -4.99 11.44
C ALA A 358 -0.60 -4.98 11.11
N PRO A 359 0.29 -5.32 12.06
CA PRO A 359 1.71 -5.44 11.76
C PRO A 359 1.97 -6.71 10.94
N ALA A 360 2.92 -6.65 10.01
CA ALA A 360 3.28 -7.81 9.20
C ALA A 360 4.09 -8.87 9.98
N SER A 361 4.80 -8.46 11.03
CA SER A 361 5.56 -9.35 11.92
C SER A 361 4.64 -10.12 12.88
N SER A 362 4.87 -11.44 13.00
CA SER A 362 4.12 -12.29 13.95
C SER A 362 4.44 -12.04 15.42
N ARG A 363 5.54 -11.32 15.72
CA ARG A 363 5.99 -11.03 17.08
C ARG A 363 5.67 -9.61 17.53
N ALA A 364 5.26 -8.74 16.62
CA ALA A 364 4.87 -7.38 16.96
C ALA A 364 3.51 -7.38 17.68
N GLU A 365 3.35 -6.47 18.61
CA GLU A 365 2.08 -6.21 19.26
C GLU A 365 1.19 -5.40 18.32
N ALA A 366 -0.01 -5.91 18.05
CA ALA A 366 -1.00 -5.20 17.26
C ALA A 366 -1.65 -4.07 18.08
N HIS A 367 -2.22 -3.07 17.39
CA HIS A 367 -2.90 -1.95 18.04
C HIS A 367 -4.05 -2.42 18.96
N ASP A 368 -4.81 -3.41 18.51
CA ASP A 368 -5.94 -4.00 19.22
C ASP A 368 -6.25 -5.41 18.69
N VAL A 369 -7.30 -6.03 19.24
CA VAL A 369 -7.74 -7.39 18.89
C VAL A 369 -8.06 -7.51 17.39
N GLN A 370 -8.72 -6.53 16.77
CA GLN A 370 -9.07 -6.58 15.35
C GLN A 370 -7.82 -6.57 14.45
N ALA A 371 -6.82 -5.74 14.77
CA ALA A 371 -5.55 -5.74 14.04
C ALA A 371 -4.76 -7.04 14.29
N ASP A 372 -4.88 -7.64 15.49
CA ASP A 372 -4.28 -8.93 15.80
C ASP A 372 -4.96 -10.09 15.03
N ASP A 373 -6.28 -10.05 14.89
CA ASP A 373 -7.03 -11.01 14.09
C ASP A 373 -6.58 -10.97 12.61
N VAL A 374 -6.42 -9.79 12.02
CA VAL A 374 -5.91 -9.64 10.65
C VAL A 374 -4.50 -10.23 10.51
N ARG A 375 -3.63 -9.98 11.49
CA ARG A 375 -2.29 -10.58 11.54
C ARG A 375 -2.36 -12.10 11.59
N PHE A 376 -3.26 -12.65 12.40
CA PHE A 376 -3.49 -14.08 12.54
C PHE A 376 -4.04 -14.70 11.23
N TRP A 377 -5.05 -14.07 10.61
CA TRP A 377 -5.61 -14.53 9.34
C TRP A 377 -4.56 -14.55 8.22
N ALA A 378 -3.75 -13.49 8.12
CA ALA A 378 -2.66 -13.44 7.14
C ALA A 378 -1.61 -14.52 7.37
N ALA A 379 -1.32 -14.88 8.63
CA ALA A 379 -0.40 -15.95 8.99
C ALA A 379 -0.96 -17.33 8.66
N SER A 380 -2.28 -17.51 8.79
CA SER A 380 -2.98 -18.79 8.62
C SER A 380 -3.28 -19.11 7.16
N CYS A 381 -3.41 -18.11 6.28
CA CYS A 381 -3.65 -18.33 4.86
C CYS A 381 -2.47 -19.04 4.18
N THR A 382 -2.75 -19.98 3.30
CA THR A 382 -1.72 -20.75 2.56
C THR A 382 -0.81 -19.84 1.74
N ASP A 383 -1.38 -18.86 1.03
CA ASP A 383 -0.67 -17.98 0.10
C ASP A 383 -0.50 -16.54 0.61
N GLY A 384 -0.95 -16.28 1.84
CA GLY A 384 -0.74 -15.05 2.58
C GLY A 384 -1.51 -13.85 2.04
N PRO A 385 -1.08 -12.64 2.43
CA PRO A 385 -1.72 -11.41 1.98
C PRO A 385 -1.43 -11.16 0.51
N ILE A 386 -2.48 -10.83 -0.25
CA ILE A 386 -2.43 -10.50 -1.67
C ILE A 386 -3.22 -9.22 -1.92
N GLN A 387 -2.82 -8.48 -2.96
CA GLN A 387 -3.47 -7.24 -3.36
C GLN A 387 -4.79 -7.51 -4.12
N GLU A 388 -5.71 -6.56 -4.08
CA GLU A 388 -6.92 -6.59 -4.88
C GLU A 388 -6.60 -6.52 -6.39
N LEU A 389 -7.55 -6.96 -7.23
CA LEU A 389 -7.37 -7.18 -8.67
C LEU A 389 -6.81 -5.95 -9.41
N GLY A 390 -7.34 -4.77 -9.12
CA GLY A 390 -6.92 -3.55 -9.81
C GLY A 390 -5.44 -3.26 -9.62
N GLN A 391 -4.97 -3.17 -8.39
CA GLN A 391 -3.56 -2.89 -8.10
C GLN A 391 -2.65 -4.10 -8.30
N ALA A 392 -3.18 -5.33 -8.21
CA ALA A 392 -2.42 -6.53 -8.51
C ALA A 392 -2.07 -6.63 -10.02
N ALA A 393 -3.00 -6.24 -10.89
CA ALA A 393 -2.85 -6.34 -12.35
C ALA A 393 -2.23 -5.08 -12.98
N PHE A 394 -2.48 -3.89 -12.44
CA PHE A 394 -2.17 -2.62 -13.08
C PHE A 394 -1.26 -1.73 -12.22
N ALA A 395 -0.39 -0.98 -12.90
CA ALA A 395 0.55 -0.09 -12.23
C ALA A 395 0.00 1.34 -12.05
N THR A 396 -1.03 1.74 -12.80
CA THR A 396 -1.56 3.12 -12.82
C THR A 396 -3.02 3.18 -12.41
N GLN A 397 -3.40 4.25 -11.70
CA GLN A 397 -4.78 4.47 -11.30
C GLN A 397 -5.75 4.57 -12.49
N ALA A 398 -5.29 5.10 -13.62
CA ALA A 398 -6.11 5.20 -14.83
C ALA A 398 -6.54 3.81 -15.37
N GLN A 399 -5.64 2.81 -15.30
CA GLN A 399 -5.98 1.44 -15.73
C GLN A 399 -6.93 0.77 -14.73
N ILE A 400 -6.73 1.01 -13.44
CA ILE A 400 -7.61 0.49 -12.37
C ILE A 400 -9.01 1.07 -12.55
N ALA A 401 -9.12 2.39 -12.73
CA ALA A 401 -10.39 3.09 -12.94
C ALA A 401 -11.12 2.59 -14.20
N ALA A 402 -10.39 2.31 -15.29
CA ALA A 402 -10.99 1.77 -16.51
C ALA A 402 -11.62 0.40 -16.27
N LEU A 403 -10.92 -0.53 -15.60
CA LEU A 403 -11.49 -1.84 -15.23
C LEU A 403 -12.67 -1.70 -14.30
N ALA A 404 -12.57 -0.85 -13.28
CA ALA A 404 -13.66 -0.61 -12.33
C ALA A 404 -14.92 -0.07 -13.02
N GLU A 405 -14.77 0.84 -13.98
CA GLU A 405 -15.90 1.39 -14.75
C GLU A 405 -16.56 0.34 -15.66
N GLU A 406 -15.77 -0.53 -16.28
CA GLU A 406 -16.32 -1.65 -17.06
C GLU A 406 -17.08 -2.64 -16.16
N ILE A 407 -16.60 -2.91 -14.94
CA ILE A 407 -17.32 -3.75 -13.97
C ILE A 407 -18.63 -3.06 -13.54
N ARG A 408 -18.63 -1.75 -13.24
CA ARG A 408 -19.87 -0.99 -12.93
C ARG A 408 -20.88 -1.12 -14.06
N THR A 409 -20.47 -0.82 -15.28
CA THR A 409 -21.31 -0.96 -16.48
C THR A 409 -21.87 -2.37 -16.63
N TYR A 410 -21.04 -3.39 -16.38
CA TYR A 410 -21.49 -4.79 -16.44
C TYR A 410 -22.51 -5.11 -15.34
N MET A 411 -22.37 -4.57 -14.14
CA MET A 411 -23.31 -4.77 -13.04
C MET A 411 -24.61 -3.99 -13.25
N GLU A 412 -24.56 -2.80 -13.83
CA GLU A 412 -25.72 -1.98 -14.12
C GLU A 412 -26.64 -2.59 -15.21
N ASN A 413 -26.04 -3.22 -16.24
CA ASN A 413 -26.74 -3.88 -17.35
C ASN A 413 -27.15 -5.32 -17.01
N ALA A 414 -27.43 -5.61 -15.75
CA ALA A 414 -27.86 -6.92 -15.31
C ALA A 414 -29.36 -7.12 -15.62
N ASP A 415 -29.66 -7.64 -16.80
CA ASP A 415 -30.96 -8.25 -17.13
C ASP A 415 -31.00 -9.73 -16.71
#